data_48c59dbd6c1599ca7b44ee72a9643807
#
_entry.id   48c59dbd6c1599ca7b44ee72a9643807
#
_cell.length_a   1.000
_cell.length_b   1.000
_cell.length_c   1.000
_cell.angle_alpha   90.00
_cell.angle_beta   90.00
_cell.angle_gamma   90.00
#
_symmetry.space_group_name_H-M   'P 1'
#
loop_
_entity.id
_entity.type
_entity.pdbx_description
1 polymer ?
#
loop_
_entity_poly.entity_id
_entity_poly.type
_entity_poly.pdbx_seq_one_letter_code
_entity_poly.pdbx_strand_id
1 'polypeptide(L)'
;MLDLHQYESLGAALRDALERWPDEVCLIEADRDRENCRLTYSDFKQMALPLARALQDSGFREGDRAAIIMTNQSKWLISAYAIFHCGGELVPLDYKLTAREHLQLLAHSKANVLVTEHHLWRAIVASPGFKDLGVQTVLVTEASTSADLAGAKRWEEFKAEGEPRFVPRRRQDPACIVYSSGTGGRPKGCVLTHENYLEQCISLTSLYPFWPGVRYLSILPTNHAIDFMVGFIGPFTCGAAVVHLRTLRPEYVRDAFPRYKIAYMSLVPMVLKNLEKGLGTRFAELPAHRRWLLDRLIALNKRLTGKRPKLKISRALLKQVHQAFGGELRAL
;
A
#
# COMPACT_ATOMS: atom_id res chain seq x y z
N MET A 1 12.17 -13.56 6.05
CA MET A 1 12.46 -12.51 5.07
C MET A 1 13.20 -13.12 3.90
N LEU A 2 12.89 -12.72 2.66
CA LEU A 2 13.69 -13.04 1.49
C LEU A 2 15.03 -12.30 1.55
N ASP A 3 16.09 -12.90 1.05
CA ASP A 3 17.36 -12.20 0.84
C ASP A 3 17.29 -11.39 -0.46
N LEU A 4 16.93 -10.11 -0.36
CA LEU A 4 16.65 -9.25 -1.51
C LEU A 4 17.90 -8.92 -2.35
N HIS A 5 19.11 -9.21 -1.86
CA HIS A 5 20.33 -9.08 -2.67
C HIS A 5 20.39 -10.10 -3.82
N GLN A 6 19.66 -11.21 -3.72
CA GLN A 6 19.63 -12.27 -4.73
C GLN A 6 18.64 -12.01 -5.87
N TYR A 7 17.82 -10.93 -5.80
CA TYR A 7 16.80 -10.67 -6.80
C TYR A 7 17.20 -9.55 -7.75
N GLU A 8 16.90 -9.77 -9.01
CA GLU A 8 17.12 -8.81 -10.08
C GLU A 8 15.95 -7.83 -10.22
N SER A 9 14.74 -8.18 -9.74
CA SER A 9 13.56 -7.31 -9.86
C SER A 9 12.56 -7.49 -8.74
N LEU A 10 11.71 -6.47 -8.54
CA LEU A 10 10.57 -6.54 -7.63
C LEU A 10 9.62 -7.71 -7.99
N GLY A 11 9.34 -7.88 -9.29
CA GLY A 11 8.48 -8.97 -9.75
C GLY A 11 8.99 -10.34 -9.34
N ALA A 12 10.31 -10.58 -9.40
CA ALA A 12 10.92 -11.82 -8.97
C ALA A 12 10.80 -12.02 -7.45
N ALA A 13 11.12 -10.99 -6.66
CA ALA A 13 11.03 -11.07 -5.20
C ALA A 13 9.58 -11.27 -4.72
N LEU A 14 8.62 -10.56 -5.31
CA LEU A 14 7.21 -10.69 -4.96
C LEU A 14 6.66 -12.07 -5.38
N ARG A 15 7.06 -12.61 -6.53
CA ARG A 15 6.69 -13.96 -6.98
C ARG A 15 7.15 -15.01 -5.98
N ASP A 16 8.41 -14.96 -5.56
CA ASP A 16 8.96 -15.92 -4.61
C ASP A 16 8.31 -15.79 -3.21
N ALA A 17 7.87 -14.58 -2.83
CA ALA A 17 7.11 -14.37 -1.61
C ALA A 17 5.76 -15.11 -1.63
N LEU A 18 5.07 -15.13 -2.77
CA LEU A 18 3.80 -15.87 -2.94
C LEU A 18 3.98 -17.39 -2.77
N GLU A 19 5.12 -17.91 -3.22
CA GLU A 19 5.41 -19.35 -3.08
C GLU A 19 5.89 -19.72 -1.67
N ARG A 20 6.57 -18.80 -0.99
CA ARG A 20 7.21 -19.08 0.29
C ARG A 20 6.25 -19.11 1.47
N TRP A 21 5.19 -18.29 1.41
CA TRP A 21 4.24 -18.14 2.53
C TRP A 21 2.77 -18.29 2.10
N PRO A 22 2.40 -19.36 1.37
CA PRO A 22 1.08 -19.47 0.74
C PRO A 22 -0.09 -19.32 1.73
N ASP A 23 0.06 -19.85 2.95
CA ASP A 23 -0.98 -19.91 3.98
C ASP A 23 -1.01 -18.67 4.90
N GLU A 24 0.03 -17.82 4.84
CA GLU A 24 0.07 -16.60 5.63
C GLU A 24 -0.87 -15.53 5.06
N VAL A 25 -1.45 -14.71 5.93
CA VAL A 25 -2.24 -13.56 5.50
C VAL A 25 -1.29 -12.47 4.99
N CYS A 26 -1.46 -12.02 3.75
CA CYS A 26 -0.70 -10.92 3.16
C CYS A 26 -1.42 -9.59 3.19
N LEU A 27 -2.76 -9.60 3.11
CA LEU A 27 -3.56 -8.39 2.97
C LEU A 27 -4.89 -8.51 3.68
N ILE A 28 -5.25 -7.44 4.40
CA ILE A 28 -6.59 -7.24 4.96
C ILE A 28 -7.06 -5.86 4.48
N GLU A 29 -8.21 -5.80 3.81
CA GLU A 29 -8.85 -4.55 3.46
C GLU A 29 -10.03 -4.31 4.38
N ALA A 30 -10.05 -3.16 5.04
CA ALA A 30 -11.11 -2.76 5.95
C ALA A 30 -11.60 -1.34 5.65
N ASP A 31 -12.90 -1.13 5.79
CA ASP A 31 -13.52 0.21 5.80
C ASP A 31 -14.32 0.36 7.07
N ARG A 32 -13.97 1.37 7.87
CA ARG A 32 -14.56 1.61 9.19
C ARG A 32 -14.43 0.37 10.08
N ASP A 33 -15.54 -0.18 10.54
CA ASP A 33 -15.65 -1.39 11.37
C ASP A 33 -15.84 -2.69 10.57
N ARG A 34 -15.93 -2.59 9.24
CA ARG A 34 -16.16 -3.71 8.35
C ARG A 34 -14.86 -4.16 7.68
N GLU A 35 -14.58 -5.46 7.71
CA GLU A 35 -13.55 -6.10 6.91
C GLU A 35 -14.16 -6.47 5.54
N ASN A 36 -13.60 -5.90 4.47
CA ASN A 36 -14.07 -6.14 3.11
C ASN A 36 -13.50 -7.43 2.52
N CYS A 37 -12.21 -7.67 2.75
CA CYS A 37 -11.57 -8.93 2.39
C CYS A 37 -10.34 -9.20 3.26
N ARG A 38 -9.96 -10.48 3.30
CA ARG A 38 -8.73 -10.99 3.89
C ARG A 38 -8.15 -12.00 2.93
N LEU A 39 -6.92 -11.78 2.50
CA LEU A 39 -6.25 -12.60 1.51
C LEU A 39 -4.99 -13.23 2.12
N THR A 40 -4.83 -14.52 1.92
CA THR A 40 -3.54 -15.18 2.06
C THR A 40 -2.66 -14.88 0.85
N TYR A 41 -1.37 -15.21 0.91
CA TYR A 41 -0.49 -15.13 -0.25
C TYR A 41 -0.99 -16.01 -1.40
N SER A 42 -1.58 -17.17 -1.09
CA SER A 42 -2.22 -18.06 -2.06
C SER A 42 -3.43 -17.41 -2.72
N ASP A 43 -4.34 -16.80 -1.93
CA ASP A 43 -5.50 -16.08 -2.48
C ASP A 43 -5.08 -14.93 -3.38
N PHE A 44 -4.07 -14.15 -2.94
CA PHE A 44 -3.50 -13.06 -3.73
C PHE A 44 -2.96 -13.57 -5.07
N LYS A 45 -2.21 -14.68 -5.05
CA LYS A 45 -1.68 -15.33 -6.26
C LYS A 45 -2.79 -15.73 -7.21
N GLN A 46 -3.85 -16.36 -6.69
CA GLN A 46 -5.02 -16.81 -7.48
C GLN A 46 -5.76 -15.65 -8.15
N MET A 47 -5.73 -14.44 -7.56
CA MET A 47 -6.32 -13.25 -8.18
C MET A 47 -5.37 -12.57 -9.16
N ALA A 48 -4.08 -12.57 -8.87
CA ALA A 48 -3.09 -11.81 -9.60
C ALA A 48 -2.62 -12.48 -10.90
N LEU A 49 -2.47 -13.81 -10.92
CA LEU A 49 -1.99 -14.51 -12.12
C LEU A 49 -3.00 -14.48 -13.28
N PRO A 50 -4.32 -14.70 -13.08
CA PRO A 50 -5.30 -14.52 -14.16
C PRO A 50 -5.36 -13.09 -14.71
N LEU A 51 -5.14 -12.07 -13.85
CA LEU A 51 -5.03 -10.68 -14.27
C LEU A 51 -3.77 -10.45 -15.12
N ALA A 52 -2.61 -10.98 -14.69
CA ALA A 52 -1.37 -10.90 -15.46
C ALA A 52 -1.52 -11.60 -16.82
N ARG A 53 -2.19 -12.75 -16.87
CA ARG A 53 -2.48 -13.46 -18.11
C ARG A 53 -3.33 -12.60 -19.05
N ALA A 54 -4.43 -12.03 -18.55
CA ALA A 54 -5.30 -11.15 -19.34
C ALA A 54 -4.58 -9.90 -19.86
N LEU A 55 -3.65 -9.33 -19.08
CA LEU A 55 -2.79 -8.24 -19.55
C LEU A 55 -1.91 -8.69 -20.72
N GLN A 56 -1.26 -9.84 -20.64
CA GLN A 56 -0.45 -10.39 -21.74
C GLN A 56 -1.29 -10.66 -22.99
N ASP A 57 -2.45 -11.26 -22.83
CA ASP A 57 -3.37 -11.54 -23.93
C ASP A 57 -3.94 -10.25 -24.58
N SER A 58 -4.02 -9.15 -23.82
CA SER A 58 -4.38 -7.82 -24.35
C SER A 58 -3.23 -7.08 -25.04
N GLY A 59 -2.06 -7.70 -25.13
CA GLY A 59 -0.87 -7.15 -25.80
C GLY A 59 0.07 -6.37 -24.90
N PHE A 60 -0.13 -6.36 -23.57
CA PHE A 60 0.79 -5.73 -22.63
C PHE A 60 2.13 -6.47 -22.58
N ARG A 61 3.24 -5.75 -22.75
CA ARG A 61 4.57 -6.30 -22.94
C ARG A 61 5.58 -5.72 -21.95
N GLU A 62 6.77 -6.28 -21.97
CA GLU A 62 7.93 -5.75 -21.25
C GLU A 62 8.18 -4.27 -21.57
N GLY A 63 8.35 -3.47 -20.53
CA GLY A 63 8.57 -2.03 -20.63
C GLY A 63 7.32 -1.19 -20.90
N ASP A 64 6.16 -1.82 -21.13
CA ASP A 64 4.89 -1.10 -21.22
C ASP A 64 4.53 -0.48 -19.87
N ARG A 65 3.79 0.62 -19.91
CA ARG A 65 3.44 1.40 -18.73
C ARG A 65 1.98 1.25 -18.36
N ALA A 66 1.74 0.94 -17.10
CA ALA A 66 0.39 0.86 -16.55
C ALA A 66 0.20 1.89 -15.44
N ALA A 67 -0.76 2.79 -15.60
CA ALA A 67 -1.15 3.75 -14.59
C ALA A 67 -2.18 3.16 -13.63
N ILE A 68 -2.02 3.43 -12.34
CA ILE A 68 -3.01 3.12 -11.29
C ILE A 68 -3.48 4.41 -10.66
N ILE A 69 -4.79 4.68 -10.69
CA ILE A 69 -5.45 5.84 -10.10
C ILE A 69 -6.60 5.34 -9.23
N MET A 70 -6.31 5.03 -7.95
CA MET A 70 -7.33 4.57 -7.01
C MET A 70 -6.90 4.76 -5.56
N THR A 71 -7.87 4.70 -4.66
CA THR A 71 -7.64 4.68 -3.22
C THR A 71 -6.98 3.37 -2.78
N ASN A 72 -6.53 3.30 -1.52
CA ASN A 72 -5.98 2.07 -0.96
C ASN A 72 -7.02 0.96 -0.97
N GLN A 73 -6.75 -0.10 -1.72
CA GLN A 73 -7.57 -1.29 -1.79
C GLN A 73 -6.75 -2.49 -2.26
N SER A 74 -7.26 -3.69 -2.03
CA SER A 74 -6.59 -4.96 -2.43
C SER A 74 -6.23 -4.99 -3.91
N LYS A 75 -7.13 -4.50 -4.75
CA LYS A 75 -6.97 -4.48 -6.21
C LYS A 75 -5.81 -3.60 -6.68
N TRP A 76 -5.42 -2.59 -5.88
CA TRP A 76 -4.24 -1.77 -6.15
C TRP A 76 -2.97 -2.64 -6.15
N LEU A 77 -2.76 -3.41 -5.05
CA LEU A 77 -1.56 -4.25 -4.90
C LEU A 77 -1.55 -5.42 -5.87
N ILE A 78 -2.71 -6.04 -6.11
CA ILE A 78 -2.86 -7.14 -7.07
C ILE A 78 -2.51 -6.66 -8.48
N SER A 79 -3.00 -5.46 -8.88
CA SER A 79 -2.68 -4.88 -10.19
C SER A 79 -1.20 -4.54 -10.32
N ALA A 80 -0.59 -3.95 -9.28
CA ALA A 80 0.83 -3.65 -9.29
C ALA A 80 1.70 -4.92 -9.45
N TYR A 81 1.34 -6.00 -8.73
CA TYR A 81 2.02 -7.29 -8.89
C TYR A 81 1.85 -7.83 -10.33
N ALA A 82 0.64 -7.81 -10.89
CA ALA A 82 0.39 -8.30 -12.25
C ALA A 82 1.20 -7.53 -13.30
N ILE A 83 1.34 -6.20 -13.13
CA ILE A 83 2.18 -5.34 -13.97
C ILE A 83 3.65 -5.77 -13.89
N PHE A 84 4.19 -5.94 -12.67
CA PHE A 84 5.58 -6.40 -12.50
C PHE A 84 5.80 -7.82 -12.99
N HIS A 85 4.82 -8.71 -12.85
CA HIS A 85 4.89 -10.08 -13.39
C HIS A 85 5.03 -10.09 -14.91
N CYS A 86 4.38 -9.15 -15.59
CA CYS A 86 4.46 -8.95 -17.03
C CYS A 86 5.70 -8.14 -17.47
N GLY A 87 6.58 -7.72 -16.56
CA GLY A 87 7.75 -6.90 -16.86
C GLY A 87 7.42 -5.44 -17.20
N GLY A 88 6.24 -4.96 -16.81
CA GLY A 88 5.80 -3.59 -17.06
C GLY A 88 6.34 -2.59 -16.04
N GLU A 89 6.18 -1.30 -16.36
CA GLU A 89 6.52 -0.15 -15.53
C GLU A 89 5.24 0.40 -14.87
N LEU A 90 5.25 0.57 -13.56
CA LEU A 90 4.12 1.09 -12.79
C LEU A 90 4.13 2.63 -12.78
N VAL A 91 2.98 3.24 -13.03
CA VAL A 91 2.76 4.68 -12.93
C VAL A 91 1.70 4.97 -11.85
N PRO A 92 2.08 5.06 -10.58
CA PRO A 92 1.14 5.37 -9.50
C PRO A 92 0.77 6.85 -9.52
N LEU A 93 -0.51 7.17 -9.71
CA LEU A 93 -1.02 8.54 -9.77
C LEU A 93 -1.94 8.83 -8.59
N ASP A 94 -1.88 10.07 -8.07
CA ASP A 94 -2.72 10.48 -6.95
C ASP A 94 -4.18 10.61 -7.39
N TYR A 95 -5.05 9.83 -6.76
CA TYR A 95 -6.50 9.83 -7.02
C TYR A 95 -7.18 11.17 -6.69
N LYS A 96 -6.52 12.05 -5.92
CA LYS A 96 -7.04 13.38 -5.55
C LYS A 96 -6.86 14.44 -6.64
N LEU A 97 -6.08 14.14 -7.66
CA LEU A 97 -5.89 15.05 -8.79
C LEU A 97 -7.18 15.21 -9.58
N THR A 98 -7.30 16.34 -10.27
CA THR A 98 -8.39 16.60 -11.21
C THR A 98 -8.26 15.72 -12.45
N ALA A 99 -9.37 15.49 -13.16
CA ALA A 99 -9.35 14.72 -14.41
C ALA A 99 -8.39 15.34 -15.44
N ARG A 100 -8.27 16.67 -15.51
CA ARG A 100 -7.32 17.36 -16.39
C ARG A 100 -5.87 17.04 -16.04
N GLU A 101 -5.54 17.05 -14.76
CA GLU A 101 -4.19 16.67 -14.30
C GLU A 101 -3.91 15.20 -14.59
N HIS A 102 -4.88 14.31 -14.38
CA HIS A 102 -4.75 12.90 -14.76
C HIS A 102 -4.44 12.75 -16.25
N LEU A 103 -5.17 13.44 -17.14
CA LEU A 103 -4.89 13.40 -18.57
C LEU A 103 -3.48 13.86 -18.90
N GLN A 104 -3.00 14.94 -18.28
CA GLN A 104 -1.64 15.44 -18.48
C GLN A 104 -0.58 14.41 -18.07
N LEU A 105 -0.78 13.72 -16.93
CA LEU A 105 0.14 12.70 -16.43
C LEU A 105 0.08 11.41 -17.26
N LEU A 106 -1.09 11.00 -17.71
CA LEU A 106 -1.27 9.86 -18.62
C LEU A 106 -0.59 10.12 -19.96
N ALA A 107 -0.76 11.34 -20.53
CA ALA A 107 -0.06 11.76 -21.77
C ALA A 107 1.46 11.72 -21.60
N HIS A 108 1.96 12.31 -20.50
CA HIS A 108 3.39 12.39 -20.23
C HIS A 108 4.01 11.02 -19.96
N SER A 109 3.35 10.16 -19.18
CA SER A 109 3.82 8.82 -18.87
C SER A 109 3.73 7.86 -20.06
N LYS A 110 2.86 8.17 -21.04
CA LYS A 110 2.54 7.25 -22.16
C LYS A 110 2.04 5.89 -21.67
N ALA A 111 1.26 5.88 -20.60
CA ALA A 111 0.68 4.64 -20.08
C ALA A 111 -0.32 4.09 -21.10
N ASN A 112 -0.19 2.81 -21.46
CA ASN A 112 -1.11 2.12 -22.37
C ASN A 112 -2.16 1.29 -21.63
N VAL A 113 -2.01 1.10 -20.32
CA VAL A 113 -3.02 0.52 -19.43
C VAL A 113 -3.36 1.52 -18.33
N LEU A 114 -4.64 1.62 -17.99
CA LEU A 114 -5.15 2.40 -16.85
C LEU A 114 -6.00 1.49 -15.96
N VAL A 115 -5.67 1.43 -14.68
CA VAL A 115 -6.50 0.81 -13.64
C VAL A 115 -7.03 1.91 -12.73
N THR A 116 -8.35 1.99 -12.56
CA THR A 116 -8.96 3.11 -11.82
C THR A 116 -10.29 2.74 -11.17
N GLU A 117 -10.80 3.58 -10.29
CA GLU A 117 -12.14 3.45 -9.71
C GLU A 117 -13.20 4.09 -10.61
N HIS A 118 -14.41 3.54 -10.58
CA HIS A 118 -15.51 3.97 -11.45
C HIS A 118 -15.79 5.47 -11.36
N HIS A 119 -15.81 6.05 -10.15
CA HIS A 119 -16.11 7.47 -10.00
C HIS A 119 -15.03 8.38 -10.63
N LEU A 120 -13.75 7.96 -10.58
CA LEU A 120 -12.63 8.66 -11.24
C LEU A 120 -12.68 8.46 -12.76
N TRP A 121 -12.98 7.24 -13.20
CA TRP A 121 -13.12 6.91 -14.62
C TRP A 121 -14.16 7.79 -15.32
N ARG A 122 -15.32 7.97 -14.70
CA ARG A 122 -16.37 8.83 -15.27
C ARG A 122 -15.88 10.26 -15.55
N ALA A 123 -15.08 10.83 -14.67
CA ALA A 123 -14.53 12.16 -14.87
C ALA A 123 -13.42 12.19 -15.94
N ILE A 124 -12.57 11.16 -15.97
CA ILE A 124 -11.46 11.03 -16.92
C ILE A 124 -12.00 10.84 -18.34
N VAL A 125 -12.91 9.90 -18.55
CA VAL A 125 -13.44 9.58 -19.90
C VAL A 125 -14.29 10.71 -20.48
N ALA A 126 -14.96 11.49 -19.62
CA ALA A 126 -15.74 12.65 -20.04
C ALA A 126 -14.87 13.87 -20.40
N SER A 127 -13.59 13.85 -20.06
CA SER A 127 -12.68 14.97 -20.31
C SER A 127 -12.20 14.96 -21.76
N PRO A 128 -12.18 16.11 -22.44
CA PRO A 128 -11.66 16.21 -23.81
C PRO A 128 -10.21 15.73 -23.90
N GLY A 129 -9.88 14.99 -24.96
CA GLY A 129 -8.51 14.52 -25.22
C GLY A 129 -8.15 13.16 -24.63
N PHE A 130 -9.02 12.50 -23.83
CA PHE A 130 -8.72 11.14 -23.33
C PHE A 130 -8.50 10.14 -24.47
N LYS A 131 -9.33 10.20 -25.52
CA LYS A 131 -9.22 9.29 -26.67
C LYS A 131 -7.91 9.39 -27.43
N ASP A 132 -7.20 10.50 -27.29
CA ASP A 132 -5.93 10.78 -27.99
C ASP A 132 -4.71 10.31 -27.20
N LEU A 133 -4.90 9.77 -25.97
CA LEU A 133 -3.78 9.41 -25.08
C LEU A 133 -3.11 8.08 -25.42
N GLY A 134 -3.68 7.27 -26.30
CA GLY A 134 -3.16 5.94 -26.64
C GLY A 134 -3.32 4.88 -25.54
N VAL A 135 -4.18 5.13 -24.54
CA VAL A 135 -4.54 4.12 -23.53
C VAL A 135 -5.37 3.04 -24.22
N GLN A 136 -4.83 1.82 -24.25
CA GLN A 136 -5.42 0.69 -24.98
C GLN A 136 -6.38 -0.13 -24.12
N THR A 137 -6.07 -0.26 -22.84
CA THR A 137 -6.86 -1.04 -21.88
C THR A 137 -7.16 -0.22 -20.64
N VAL A 138 -8.44 -0.13 -20.29
CA VAL A 138 -8.89 0.52 -19.07
C VAL A 138 -9.63 -0.51 -18.21
N LEU A 139 -9.19 -0.68 -16.96
CA LEU A 139 -9.78 -1.56 -15.97
C LEU A 139 -10.41 -0.72 -14.86
N VAL A 140 -11.69 -0.93 -14.63
CA VAL A 140 -12.49 -0.15 -13.68
C VAL A 140 -12.93 -1.02 -12.51
N THR A 141 -12.59 -0.58 -11.29
CA THR A 141 -13.04 -1.18 -10.04
C THR A 141 -14.26 -0.44 -9.47
N GLU A 142 -14.98 -1.05 -8.55
CA GLU A 142 -16.09 -0.43 -7.80
C GLU A 142 -17.26 0.07 -8.67
N ALA A 143 -17.41 -0.48 -9.85
CA ALA A 143 -18.56 -0.19 -10.70
C ALA A 143 -19.74 -1.10 -10.34
N SER A 144 -20.94 -0.54 -10.22
CA SER A 144 -22.15 -1.36 -10.08
C SER A 144 -22.33 -2.25 -11.32
N THR A 145 -23.01 -3.39 -11.16
CA THR A 145 -23.20 -4.35 -12.26
C THR A 145 -23.89 -3.75 -13.49
N SER A 146 -24.76 -2.74 -13.29
CA SER A 146 -25.48 -2.02 -14.35
C SER A 146 -24.76 -0.77 -14.87
N ALA A 147 -23.54 -0.44 -14.37
CA ALA A 147 -22.85 0.78 -14.78
C ALA A 147 -22.38 0.69 -16.23
N ASP A 148 -22.61 1.76 -16.99
CA ASP A 148 -21.95 1.97 -18.28
C ASP A 148 -20.49 2.35 -18.03
N LEU A 149 -19.59 1.57 -18.57
CA LEU A 149 -18.14 1.76 -18.42
C LEU A 149 -17.52 2.52 -19.59
N ALA A 150 -18.29 3.03 -20.54
CA ALA A 150 -17.82 3.78 -21.68
C ALA A 150 -16.63 3.10 -22.42
N GLY A 151 -16.71 1.78 -22.62
CA GLY A 151 -15.71 0.97 -23.30
C GLY A 151 -14.60 0.42 -22.39
N ALA A 152 -14.53 0.79 -21.10
CA ALA A 152 -13.62 0.16 -20.14
C ALA A 152 -14.12 -1.24 -19.74
N LYS A 153 -13.24 -2.06 -19.19
CA LYS A 153 -13.55 -3.41 -18.69
C LYS A 153 -13.65 -3.40 -17.17
N ARG A 154 -14.51 -4.27 -16.61
CA ARG A 154 -14.53 -4.50 -15.16
C ARG A 154 -13.26 -5.20 -14.73
N TRP A 155 -12.63 -4.71 -13.70
CA TRP A 155 -11.42 -5.31 -13.15
C TRP A 155 -11.67 -6.77 -12.73
N GLU A 156 -12.82 -7.04 -12.08
CA GLU A 156 -13.20 -8.36 -11.58
C GLU A 156 -13.42 -9.40 -12.68
N GLU A 157 -13.77 -8.94 -13.88
CA GLU A 157 -14.04 -9.77 -15.04
C GLU A 157 -12.82 -9.89 -15.98
N PHE A 158 -11.84 -8.98 -15.82
CA PHE A 158 -10.63 -8.95 -16.63
C PHE A 158 -9.61 -9.98 -16.15
N LYS A 159 -9.85 -11.21 -16.50
CA LYS A 159 -9.05 -12.39 -16.17
C LYS A 159 -9.04 -13.37 -17.35
N ALA A 160 -7.94 -14.10 -17.49
CA ALA A 160 -7.80 -15.14 -18.51
C ALA A 160 -7.31 -16.43 -17.88
N GLU A 161 -7.63 -17.55 -18.52
CA GLU A 161 -7.18 -18.88 -18.14
C GLU A 161 -5.74 -19.13 -18.58
N GLY A 162 -5.08 -20.06 -17.91
CA GLY A 162 -3.69 -20.44 -18.17
C GLY A 162 -2.70 -19.63 -17.34
N GLU A 163 -1.49 -20.16 -17.26
CA GLU A 163 -0.42 -19.55 -16.48
C GLU A 163 0.22 -18.40 -17.29
N PRO A 164 0.34 -17.18 -16.69
CA PRO A 164 1.04 -16.08 -17.35
C PRO A 164 2.53 -16.36 -17.38
N ARG A 165 3.18 -15.94 -18.47
CA ARG A 165 4.65 -15.96 -18.56
C ARG A 165 5.21 -14.90 -17.63
N PHE A 166 6.07 -15.29 -16.68
CA PHE A 166 6.86 -14.32 -15.93
C PHE A 166 7.91 -13.67 -16.84
N VAL A 167 7.95 -12.33 -16.86
CA VAL A 167 8.91 -11.55 -17.65
C VAL A 167 9.98 -11.01 -16.71
N PRO A 168 11.22 -11.54 -16.78
CA PRO A 168 12.31 -11.08 -15.92
C PRO A 168 12.76 -9.66 -16.30
N ARG A 169 13.14 -8.88 -15.28
CA ARG A 169 13.72 -7.54 -15.43
C ARG A 169 15.06 -7.49 -14.69
N ARG A 170 15.92 -6.56 -15.09
CA ARG A 170 17.22 -6.32 -14.46
C ARG A 170 17.07 -5.29 -13.34
N ARG A 171 18.02 -5.25 -12.43
CA ARG A 171 18.02 -4.28 -11.31
C ARG A 171 17.94 -2.83 -11.81
N GLN A 172 18.65 -2.49 -12.89
CA GLN A 172 18.70 -1.13 -13.45
C GLN A 172 17.51 -0.77 -14.33
N ASP A 173 16.66 -1.74 -14.69
CA ASP A 173 15.49 -1.44 -15.50
C ASP A 173 14.48 -0.59 -14.69
N PRO A 174 13.74 0.32 -15.37
CA PRO A 174 12.68 1.07 -14.73
C PRO A 174 11.61 0.16 -14.10
N ALA A 175 11.24 0.45 -12.85
CA ALA A 175 10.15 -0.22 -12.15
C ALA A 175 8.92 0.70 -12.04
N CYS A 176 9.15 1.98 -11.70
CA CYS A 176 8.07 2.93 -11.50
C CYS A 176 8.42 4.32 -12.05
N ILE A 177 7.39 5.05 -12.48
CA ILE A 177 7.49 6.50 -12.73
C ILE A 177 6.65 7.22 -11.69
N VAL A 178 7.30 7.80 -10.68
CA VAL A 178 6.64 8.53 -9.59
C VAL A 178 6.65 10.02 -9.87
N TYR A 179 5.48 10.66 -9.82
CA TYR A 179 5.36 12.09 -10.06
C TYR A 179 5.51 12.91 -8.78
N SER A 180 6.34 13.96 -8.86
CA SER A 180 6.46 14.98 -7.83
C SER A 180 5.90 16.31 -8.32
N SER A 181 5.46 17.17 -7.40
CA SER A 181 4.87 18.49 -7.72
C SER A 181 5.82 19.47 -8.42
N GLY A 182 7.13 19.16 -8.46
CA GLY A 182 8.16 19.96 -9.13
C GLY A 182 8.21 21.42 -8.68
N THR A 183 9.41 22.00 -8.65
CA THR A 183 9.59 23.45 -8.48
C THR A 183 9.14 24.16 -9.77
N GLY A 184 8.03 24.90 -9.72
CA GLY A 184 7.50 25.61 -10.89
C GLY A 184 6.17 25.07 -11.44
N GLY A 185 5.45 24.25 -10.67
CA GLY A 185 4.05 23.87 -10.96
C GLY A 185 3.86 22.85 -12.09
N ARG A 186 4.93 22.32 -12.69
CA ARG A 186 4.85 21.24 -13.66
C ARG A 186 5.29 19.93 -13.01
N PRO A 187 4.46 18.89 -12.96
CA PRO A 187 4.83 17.59 -12.43
C PRO A 187 6.05 17.02 -13.16
N LYS A 188 6.99 16.47 -12.38
CA LYS A 188 8.17 15.78 -12.91
C LYS A 188 8.05 14.30 -12.63
N GLY A 189 8.19 13.45 -13.65
CA GLY A 189 8.24 12.00 -13.51
C GLY A 189 9.65 11.56 -13.13
N CYS A 190 9.80 11.06 -11.90
CA CYS A 190 11.04 10.43 -11.44
C CYS A 190 10.99 8.94 -11.78
N VAL A 191 11.92 8.48 -12.58
CA VAL A 191 12.07 7.06 -12.90
C VAL A 191 12.84 6.39 -11.78
N LEU A 192 12.20 5.41 -11.12
CA LEU A 192 12.80 4.58 -10.10
C LEU A 192 13.01 3.17 -10.65
N THR A 193 14.22 2.62 -10.46
CA THR A 193 14.57 1.29 -10.92
C THR A 193 14.16 0.21 -9.91
N HIS A 194 14.18 -1.05 -10.32
CA HIS A 194 14.01 -2.18 -9.41
C HIS A 194 15.06 -2.16 -8.29
N GLU A 195 16.31 -1.78 -8.60
CA GLU A 195 17.39 -1.64 -7.62
C GLU A 195 17.06 -0.63 -6.54
N ASN A 196 16.55 0.58 -6.91
CA ASN A 196 16.18 1.60 -5.93
C ASN A 196 15.21 1.06 -4.88
N TYR A 197 14.21 0.29 -5.32
CA TYR A 197 13.23 -0.31 -4.41
C TYR A 197 13.80 -1.46 -3.59
N LEU A 198 14.58 -2.35 -4.19
CA LEU A 198 15.19 -3.49 -3.48
C LEU A 198 16.14 -3.00 -2.38
N GLU A 199 17.04 -2.06 -2.69
CA GLU A 199 17.98 -1.49 -1.72
C GLU A 199 17.27 -0.71 -0.61
N GLN A 200 16.25 0.07 -0.95
CA GLN A 200 15.42 0.76 0.03
C GLN A 200 14.68 -0.23 0.94
N CYS A 201 14.18 -1.33 0.38
CA CYS A 201 13.51 -2.37 1.15
C CYS A 201 14.48 -3.09 2.12
N ILE A 202 15.70 -3.40 1.68
CA ILE A 202 16.75 -3.98 2.53
C ILE A 202 17.04 -3.04 3.71
N SER A 203 17.25 -1.76 3.43
CA SER A 203 17.52 -0.75 4.44
C SER A 203 16.37 -0.61 5.44
N LEU A 204 15.13 -0.53 4.94
CA LEU A 204 13.93 -0.40 5.75
C LEU A 204 13.72 -1.60 6.66
N THR A 205 13.80 -2.82 6.12
CA THR A 205 13.53 -4.05 6.88
C THR A 205 14.64 -4.38 7.87
N SER A 206 15.84 -3.84 7.68
CA SER A 206 16.91 -3.91 8.69
C SER A 206 16.62 -3.04 9.91
N LEU A 207 15.98 -1.89 9.74
CA LEU A 207 15.60 -0.97 10.82
C LEU A 207 14.26 -1.36 11.46
N TYR A 208 13.31 -1.77 10.66
CA TYR A 208 11.95 -2.16 11.05
C TYR A 208 11.66 -3.58 10.56
N PRO A 209 12.14 -4.60 11.27
CA PRO A 209 12.06 -5.98 10.81
C PRO A 209 10.61 -6.47 10.78
N PHE A 210 10.22 -7.04 9.64
CA PHE A 210 8.97 -7.76 9.43
C PHE A 210 9.23 -9.27 9.45
N TRP A 211 8.20 -10.05 9.79
CA TRP A 211 8.20 -11.51 9.75
C TRP A 211 6.75 -12.02 9.57
N PRO A 212 6.56 -13.32 9.24
CA PRO A 212 5.21 -13.88 9.07
C PRO A 212 4.30 -13.61 10.27
N GLY A 213 3.07 -13.17 9.98
CA GLY A 213 2.07 -12.81 10.99
C GLY A 213 2.16 -11.39 11.55
N VAL A 214 3.23 -10.63 11.30
CA VAL A 214 3.30 -9.20 11.64
C VAL A 214 2.37 -8.40 10.75
N ARG A 215 1.77 -7.34 11.32
CA ARG A 215 0.79 -6.50 10.60
C ARG A 215 1.21 -5.04 10.60
N TYR A 216 1.22 -4.49 9.39
CA TYR A 216 1.43 -3.07 9.13
C TYR A 216 0.08 -2.41 8.82
N LEU A 217 -0.23 -1.28 9.47
CA LEU A 217 -1.41 -0.49 9.16
C LEU A 217 -1.08 0.57 8.09
N SER A 218 -1.64 0.39 6.90
CA SER A 218 -1.53 1.34 5.79
C SER A 218 -2.75 2.25 5.77
N ILE A 219 -2.47 3.55 5.98
CA ILE A 219 -3.47 4.64 5.88
C ILE A 219 -2.99 5.76 4.96
N LEU A 220 -1.70 5.76 4.61
CA LEU A 220 -1.17 6.69 3.64
C LEU A 220 -1.56 6.23 2.24
N PRO A 221 -1.71 7.14 1.26
CA PRO A 221 -2.02 6.73 -0.11
C PRO A 221 -0.89 5.86 -0.70
N THR A 222 -1.24 4.69 -1.23
CA THR A 222 -0.27 3.72 -1.77
C THR A 222 0.47 4.22 -3.02
N ASN A 223 -0.08 5.22 -3.71
CA ASN A 223 0.62 5.90 -4.81
C ASN A 223 1.85 6.72 -4.36
N HIS A 224 2.01 7.01 -3.06
CA HIS A 224 3.23 7.62 -2.53
C HIS A 224 4.31 6.58 -2.27
N ALA A 225 5.56 6.89 -2.65
CA ALA A 225 6.70 5.98 -2.56
C ALA A 225 6.89 5.36 -1.15
N ILE A 226 6.58 6.12 -0.09
CA ILE A 226 6.68 5.60 1.29
C ILE A 226 5.68 4.47 1.51
N ASP A 227 4.38 4.69 1.26
CA ASP A 227 3.39 3.65 1.52
C ASP A 227 3.52 2.48 0.54
N PHE A 228 3.89 2.72 -0.71
CA PHE A 228 4.21 1.66 -1.65
C PHE A 228 5.32 0.74 -1.10
N MET A 229 6.31 1.29 -0.42
CA MET A 229 7.40 0.55 0.18
C MET A 229 6.99 -0.16 1.49
N VAL A 230 6.45 0.59 2.48
CA VAL A 230 6.12 0.05 3.80
C VAL A 230 4.74 -0.59 3.88
N GLY A 231 3.83 -0.22 2.98
CA GLY A 231 2.47 -0.75 2.86
C GLY A 231 2.32 -1.83 1.79
N PHE A 232 3.40 -2.22 1.10
CA PHE A 232 3.37 -3.33 0.16
C PHE A 232 4.69 -4.11 0.14
N ILE A 233 5.76 -3.57 -0.49
CA ILE A 233 6.96 -4.35 -0.84
C ILE A 233 7.64 -4.91 0.41
N GLY A 234 7.89 -4.08 1.43
CA GLY A 234 8.57 -4.49 2.66
C GLY A 234 7.86 -5.62 3.40
N PRO A 235 6.59 -5.43 3.81
CA PRO A 235 5.82 -6.50 4.45
C PRO A 235 5.72 -7.75 3.59
N PHE A 236 5.43 -7.59 2.29
CA PHE A 236 5.18 -8.71 1.38
C PHE A 236 6.41 -9.60 1.21
N THR A 237 7.59 -9.03 1.06
CA THR A 237 8.85 -9.77 0.93
C THR A 237 9.33 -10.41 2.24
N CYS A 238 8.60 -10.18 3.33
CA CYS A 238 8.89 -10.74 4.66
C CYS A 238 7.82 -11.72 5.17
N GLY A 239 6.77 -12.00 4.39
CA GLY A 239 5.66 -12.85 4.84
C GLY A 239 4.70 -12.16 5.79
N ALA A 240 4.77 -10.83 5.92
CA ALA A 240 3.92 -10.04 6.80
C ALA A 240 2.63 -9.58 6.11
N ALA A 241 1.66 -9.12 6.89
CA ALA A 241 0.38 -8.66 6.40
C ALA A 241 0.29 -7.13 6.37
N VAL A 242 -0.33 -6.60 5.33
CA VAL A 242 -0.75 -5.20 5.25
C VAL A 242 -2.23 -5.10 5.60
N VAL A 243 -2.58 -4.17 6.46
CA VAL A 243 -3.97 -3.80 6.75
C VAL A 243 -4.24 -2.46 6.08
N HIS A 244 -4.93 -2.48 4.96
CA HIS A 244 -5.42 -1.29 4.28
C HIS A 244 -6.69 -0.79 4.97
N LEU A 245 -6.62 0.35 5.63
CA LEU A 245 -7.80 1.01 6.19
C LEU A 245 -8.22 2.15 5.27
N ARG A 246 -9.39 2.03 4.66
CA ARG A 246 -9.92 2.99 3.66
C ARG A 246 -10.39 4.31 4.27
N THR A 247 -10.55 4.38 5.59
CA THR A 247 -10.97 5.58 6.30
C THR A 247 -9.85 6.16 7.15
N LEU A 248 -9.74 7.49 7.18
CA LEU A 248 -8.79 8.22 8.05
C LEU A 248 -9.44 8.76 9.33
N ARG A 249 -10.71 8.40 9.62
CA ARG A 249 -11.38 8.84 10.83
C ARG A 249 -10.67 8.29 12.07
N PRO A 250 -10.31 9.15 13.04
CA PRO A 250 -9.48 8.77 14.19
C PRO A 250 -10.00 7.60 15.00
N GLU A 251 -11.33 7.48 15.13
CA GLU A 251 -11.97 6.39 15.86
C GLU A 251 -11.67 5.02 15.22
N TYR A 252 -11.77 4.89 13.90
CA TYR A 252 -11.51 3.62 13.20
C TYR A 252 -10.02 3.31 13.10
N VAL A 253 -9.17 4.32 12.91
CA VAL A 253 -7.73 4.16 12.97
C VAL A 253 -7.32 3.60 14.33
N ARG A 254 -7.82 4.19 15.42
CA ARG A 254 -7.54 3.73 16.79
C ARG A 254 -8.02 2.29 17.01
N ASP A 255 -9.23 1.98 16.57
CA ASP A 255 -9.85 0.67 16.80
C ASP A 255 -9.21 -0.43 15.95
N ALA A 256 -8.53 -0.07 14.85
CA ALA A 256 -7.75 -1.00 14.03
C ALA A 256 -6.54 -1.59 14.79
N PHE A 257 -5.91 -0.83 15.70
CA PHE A 257 -4.74 -1.31 16.44
C PHE A 257 -5.03 -2.58 17.26
N PRO A 258 -5.99 -2.61 18.19
CA PRO A 258 -6.29 -3.82 18.95
C PRO A 258 -6.94 -4.90 18.07
N ARG A 259 -7.80 -4.51 17.13
CA ARG A 259 -8.53 -5.44 16.27
C ARG A 259 -7.58 -6.27 15.40
N TYR A 260 -6.59 -5.63 14.81
CA TYR A 260 -5.65 -6.28 13.92
C TYR A 260 -4.28 -6.53 14.55
N LYS A 261 -4.08 -6.21 15.84
CA LYS A 261 -2.78 -6.34 16.53
C LYS A 261 -1.64 -5.70 15.73
N ILE A 262 -1.80 -4.42 15.39
CA ILE A 262 -0.87 -3.69 14.54
C ILE A 262 0.49 -3.55 15.23
N ALA A 263 1.56 -3.88 14.50
CA ALA A 263 2.93 -3.74 14.96
C ALA A 263 3.61 -2.46 14.45
N TYR A 264 3.30 -2.04 13.23
CA TYR A 264 3.90 -0.88 12.57
C TYR A 264 2.88 -0.05 11.84
N MET A 265 3.12 1.25 11.78
CA MET A 265 2.32 2.20 11.01
C MET A 265 3.19 3.42 10.67
N SER A 266 3.12 3.90 9.45
CA SER A 266 3.72 5.19 9.08
C SER A 266 2.72 6.32 9.24
N LEU A 267 3.15 7.41 9.84
CA LEU A 267 2.30 8.55 10.18
C LEU A 267 2.83 9.85 9.56
N VAL A 268 1.91 10.69 9.14
CA VAL A 268 2.21 12.11 8.95
C VAL A 268 2.03 12.87 10.27
N PRO A 269 2.78 13.96 10.52
CA PRO A 269 2.76 14.68 11.80
C PRO A 269 1.35 15.07 12.29
N MET A 270 0.43 15.37 11.37
CA MET A 270 -0.95 15.70 11.71
C MET A 270 -1.70 14.53 12.34
N VAL A 271 -1.54 13.31 11.82
CA VAL A 271 -2.19 12.11 12.37
C VAL A 271 -1.62 11.80 13.74
N LEU A 272 -0.30 11.93 13.93
CA LEU A 272 0.33 11.75 15.24
C LEU A 272 -0.22 12.73 16.29
N LYS A 273 -0.34 14.01 15.95
CA LYS A 273 -0.93 15.03 16.83
C LYS A 273 -2.40 14.70 17.20
N ASN A 274 -3.19 14.18 16.25
CA ASN A 274 -4.57 13.79 16.50
C ASN A 274 -4.66 12.58 17.43
N LEU A 275 -3.77 11.58 17.27
CA LEU A 275 -3.68 10.44 18.18
C LEU A 275 -3.26 10.89 19.59
N GLU A 276 -2.25 11.76 19.70
CA GLU A 276 -1.80 12.33 20.97
C GLU A 276 -2.94 13.09 21.69
N LYS A 277 -3.64 13.96 20.95
CA LYS A 277 -4.81 14.70 21.49
C LYS A 277 -5.90 13.74 21.97
N GLY A 278 -6.24 12.71 21.19
CA GLY A 278 -7.26 11.72 21.56
C GLY A 278 -6.87 10.91 22.81
N LEU A 279 -5.58 10.56 22.96
CA LEU A 279 -5.06 9.93 24.18
C LEU A 279 -5.12 10.89 25.37
N GLY A 280 -4.72 12.15 25.19
CA GLY A 280 -4.74 13.18 26.23
C GLY A 280 -6.16 13.39 26.77
N THR A 281 -7.18 13.46 25.91
CA THR A 281 -8.58 13.57 26.32
C THR A 281 -9.00 12.38 27.19
N ARG A 282 -8.69 11.15 26.77
CA ARG A 282 -9.01 9.94 27.55
C ARG A 282 -8.29 9.88 28.89
N PHE A 283 -7.04 10.33 28.94
CA PHE A 283 -6.30 10.39 30.20
C PHE A 283 -6.88 11.44 31.15
N ALA A 284 -7.41 12.55 30.61
CA ALA A 284 -8.08 13.57 31.41
C ALA A 284 -9.40 13.08 32.03
N GLU A 285 -10.09 12.14 31.39
CA GLU A 285 -11.33 11.52 31.89
C GLU A 285 -11.09 10.47 32.98
N LEU A 286 -9.84 10.05 33.22
CA LEU A 286 -9.52 9.10 34.28
C LEU A 286 -9.72 9.72 35.66
N PRO A 287 -10.15 8.92 36.69
CA PRO A 287 -10.16 9.34 38.06
C PRO A 287 -8.79 9.88 38.51
N ALA A 288 -8.78 10.91 39.37
CA ALA A 288 -7.57 11.64 39.76
C ALA A 288 -6.41 10.73 40.22
N HIS A 289 -6.69 9.69 41.02
CA HIS A 289 -5.69 8.74 41.51
C HIS A 289 -5.07 7.91 40.36
N ARG A 290 -5.87 7.50 39.35
CA ARG A 290 -5.38 6.75 38.19
C ARG A 290 -4.56 7.63 37.26
N ARG A 291 -4.98 8.89 37.05
CA ARG A 291 -4.23 9.87 36.27
C ARG A 291 -2.88 10.14 36.92
N TRP A 292 -2.87 10.43 38.26
CA TRP A 292 -1.62 10.62 39.00
C TRP A 292 -0.66 9.42 38.85
N LEU A 293 -1.17 8.19 38.99
CA LEU A 293 -0.35 6.98 38.81
C LEU A 293 0.20 6.88 37.39
N LEU A 294 -0.63 7.12 36.38
CA LEU A 294 -0.24 7.10 34.97
C LEU A 294 0.87 8.13 34.68
N ASP A 295 0.72 9.36 35.18
CA ASP A 295 1.72 10.43 35.02
C ASP A 295 3.07 10.02 35.63
N ARG A 296 3.05 9.38 36.80
CA ARG A 296 4.26 8.85 37.45
C ARG A 296 4.91 7.73 36.63
N LEU A 297 4.11 6.82 36.09
CA LEU A 297 4.60 5.73 35.23
C LEU A 297 5.17 6.26 33.92
N ILE A 298 4.56 7.26 33.30
CA ILE A 298 5.06 7.95 32.12
C ILE A 298 6.40 8.64 32.42
N ALA A 299 6.49 9.38 33.53
CA ALA A 299 7.73 10.04 33.96
C ALA A 299 8.86 9.04 34.21
N LEU A 300 8.56 7.93 34.89
CA LEU A 300 9.51 6.84 35.13
C LEU A 300 9.95 6.19 33.81
N ASN A 301 9.01 5.88 32.94
CA ASN A 301 9.31 5.33 31.62
C ASN A 301 10.24 6.25 30.84
N LYS A 302 9.93 7.56 30.77
CA LYS A 302 10.77 8.57 30.10
C LYS A 302 12.20 8.62 30.69
N ARG A 303 12.33 8.54 32.03
CA ARG A 303 13.63 8.50 32.67
C ARG A 303 14.44 7.24 32.30
N LEU A 304 13.80 6.07 32.22
CA LEU A 304 14.47 4.78 31.93
C LEU A 304 14.75 4.57 30.44
N THR A 305 13.98 5.20 29.56
CA THR A 305 14.02 4.97 28.10
C THR A 305 14.44 6.19 27.29
N GLY A 306 14.64 7.35 27.93
CA GLY A 306 14.79 8.66 27.26
C GLY A 306 16.00 8.79 26.32
N LYS A 307 17.03 7.95 26.46
CA LYS A 307 18.21 7.92 25.57
C LYS A 307 18.12 6.85 24.48
N ARG A 308 17.38 5.76 24.72
CA ARG A 308 17.16 4.65 23.78
C ARG A 308 15.82 3.99 24.09
N PRO A 309 14.98 3.74 23.08
CA PRO A 309 13.73 3.00 23.26
C PRO A 309 14.00 1.61 23.86
N LYS A 310 13.32 1.30 24.96
CA LYS A 310 13.39 -0.01 25.62
C LYS A 310 11.99 -0.58 25.71
N LEU A 311 11.51 -1.16 24.61
CA LEU A 311 10.13 -1.60 24.47
C LEU A 311 9.66 -2.55 25.58
N LYS A 312 10.51 -3.46 26.06
CA LYS A 312 10.19 -4.36 27.18
C LYS A 312 9.85 -3.59 28.46
N ILE A 313 10.65 -2.54 28.78
CA ILE A 313 10.41 -1.69 29.97
C ILE A 313 9.12 -0.88 29.79
N SER A 314 8.95 -0.24 28.63
CA SER A 314 7.72 0.52 28.33
C SER A 314 6.47 -0.35 28.41
N ARG A 315 6.50 -1.56 27.87
CA ARG A 315 5.37 -2.51 27.96
C ARG A 315 5.06 -2.93 29.39
N ALA A 316 6.07 -3.10 30.23
CA ALA A 316 5.85 -3.43 31.65
C ALA A 316 5.24 -2.27 32.43
N LEU A 317 5.77 -1.06 32.27
CA LEU A 317 5.33 0.13 33.01
C LEU A 317 3.97 0.66 32.49
N LEU A 318 3.77 0.67 31.17
CA LEU A 318 2.62 1.26 30.50
C LEU A 318 1.72 0.18 29.86
N LYS A 319 1.56 -0.97 30.54
CA LYS A 319 0.82 -2.14 30.02
C LYS A 319 -0.55 -1.78 29.48
N GLN A 320 -1.33 -0.98 30.20
CA GLN A 320 -2.69 -0.59 29.79
C GLN A 320 -2.66 0.27 28.51
N VAL A 321 -1.69 1.17 28.37
CA VAL A 321 -1.51 1.98 27.16
C VAL A 321 -1.16 1.07 25.98
N HIS A 322 -0.18 0.18 26.13
CA HIS A 322 0.17 -0.77 25.08
C HIS A 322 -0.99 -1.70 24.70
N GLN A 323 -1.78 -2.16 25.67
CA GLN A 323 -2.97 -2.98 25.39
C GLN A 323 -4.04 -2.22 24.60
N ALA A 324 -4.23 -0.91 24.86
CA ALA A 324 -5.13 -0.08 24.07
C ALA A 324 -4.72 0.03 22.58
N PHE A 325 -3.42 -0.18 22.29
CA PHE A 325 -2.88 -0.32 20.94
C PHE A 325 -2.69 -1.79 20.51
N GLY A 326 -3.42 -2.74 21.10
CA GLY A 326 -3.37 -4.15 20.73
C GLY A 326 -2.16 -4.93 21.26
N GLY A 327 -1.26 -4.30 22.03
CA GLY A 327 -0.11 -4.93 22.69
C GLY A 327 1.09 -5.23 21.78
N GLU A 328 0.92 -5.17 20.46
CA GLU A 328 1.96 -5.53 19.48
C GLU A 328 2.72 -4.33 18.89
N LEU A 329 2.25 -3.11 19.13
CA LEU A 329 2.84 -1.90 18.54
C LEU A 329 4.34 -1.77 18.89
N ARG A 330 5.17 -1.59 17.85
CA ARG A 330 6.63 -1.46 17.92
C ARG A 330 7.14 -0.11 17.49
N ALA A 331 6.56 0.45 16.40
CA ALA A 331 6.91 1.78 15.90
C ALA A 331 5.71 2.45 15.20
N LEU A 332 5.73 3.78 15.28
CA LEU A 332 4.84 4.70 14.57
C LEU A 332 5.68 5.67 13.75
#